data_9d9238d732f0688a0fa4aa65464b9d04
#
_entry.id   9d9238d732f0688a0fa4aa65464b9d04
#
_cell.length_a   1.000
_cell.length_b   1.000
_cell.length_c   1.000
_cell.angle_alpha   90.00
_cell.angle_beta   90.00
_cell.angle_gamma   90.00
#
_symmetry.space_group_name_H-M   'P 1'
#
loop_
_entity.id
_entity.type
_entity.pdbx_description
1 polymer ?
#
loop_
_entity_poly.entity_id
_entity_poly.type
_entity_poly.pdbx_seq_one_letter_code
_entity_poly.pdbx_strand_id
1 'polypeptide(L)'
;MQKKLLTQTLRRSRRGMSLIEIVVVLAILGILATIIGGSMLGALDSANQDATRIAIGRVNGALDMYAAKHKGKYPSTSDGLDKAKALMPGGKVMQDAWGNDMVYVNPAQGCSAKYEVKSLGKDAKEGGAEFDIDISSCNLSGEE
;
A
#
# COMPACT_ATOMS: atom_id res chain seq x y z
N MET A 1 70.78 -30.99 -20.96
CA MET A 1 70.17 -30.83 -19.61
C MET A 1 68.76 -30.28 -19.76
N GLN A 2 67.72 -31.17 -19.69
CA GLN A 2 66.31 -30.73 -19.75
C GLN A 2 65.72 -30.75 -18.34
N LYS A 3 65.36 -29.56 -17.84
CA LYS A 3 64.61 -29.44 -16.57
C LYS A 3 63.14 -29.81 -16.79
N LYS A 4 62.70 -30.97 -16.23
CA LYS A 4 61.31 -31.34 -16.11
C LYS A 4 60.60 -30.41 -15.10
N LEU A 5 59.73 -29.51 -15.57
CA LEU A 5 58.82 -28.76 -14.76
C LEU A 5 57.66 -29.71 -14.32
N LEU A 6 57.66 -30.08 -13.04
CA LEU A 6 56.58 -30.81 -12.41
C LEU A 6 55.39 -29.83 -12.15
N THR A 7 54.41 -29.85 -13.01
CA THR A 7 53.12 -29.20 -12.77
C THR A 7 52.35 -30.00 -11.70
N GLN A 8 52.41 -29.52 -10.46
CA GLN A 8 51.53 -30.03 -9.39
C GLN A 8 50.12 -29.49 -9.64
N THR A 9 49.24 -30.31 -10.18
CA THR A 9 47.81 -30.09 -10.20
C THR A 9 47.28 -30.22 -8.79
N LEU A 10 46.94 -29.10 -8.16
CA LEU A 10 46.22 -29.03 -6.88
C LEU A 10 44.84 -29.63 -7.10
N ARG A 11 44.66 -30.87 -6.71
CA ARG A 11 43.34 -31.54 -6.63
C ARG A 11 42.53 -30.84 -5.55
N ARG A 12 41.68 -29.90 -5.95
CA ARG A 12 40.72 -29.23 -5.08
C ARG A 12 39.72 -30.30 -4.61
N SER A 13 39.86 -30.77 -3.38
CA SER A 13 38.94 -31.71 -2.75
C SER A 13 37.58 -31.06 -2.67
N ARG A 14 36.62 -31.51 -3.48
CA ARG A 14 35.22 -31.17 -3.35
C ARG A 14 34.68 -31.89 -2.13
N ARG A 15 34.64 -31.22 -0.99
CA ARG A 15 33.94 -31.70 0.18
C ARG A 15 32.43 -31.69 -0.15
N GLY A 16 31.82 -32.86 -0.24
CA GLY A 16 30.37 -33.00 -0.33
C GLY A 16 29.75 -32.52 0.98
N MET A 17 28.62 -31.80 0.90
CA MET A 17 27.86 -31.40 2.09
C MET A 17 27.19 -32.63 2.71
N SER A 18 27.21 -32.73 4.02
CA SER A 18 26.52 -33.79 4.76
C SER A 18 25.00 -33.56 4.73
N LEU A 19 24.22 -34.63 4.71
CA LEU A 19 22.77 -34.57 4.74
C LEU A 19 22.27 -33.80 6.00
N ILE A 20 22.94 -33.99 7.13
CA ILE A 20 22.62 -33.28 8.37
C ILE A 20 22.88 -31.77 8.26
N GLU A 21 23.91 -31.35 7.53
CA GLU A 21 24.25 -29.94 7.31
C GLU A 21 23.16 -29.23 6.52
N ILE A 22 22.60 -29.87 5.49
CA ILE A 22 21.46 -29.34 4.74
C ILE A 22 20.20 -29.27 5.61
N VAL A 23 19.91 -30.28 6.42
CA VAL A 23 18.75 -30.28 7.30
C VAL A 23 18.82 -29.15 8.32
N VAL A 24 19.98 -28.91 8.94
CA VAL A 24 20.17 -27.81 9.89
C VAL A 24 20.00 -26.45 9.20
N VAL A 25 20.55 -26.26 8.01
CA VAL A 25 20.39 -25.01 7.25
C VAL A 25 18.90 -24.77 6.92
N LEU A 26 18.18 -25.78 6.47
CA LEU A 26 16.73 -25.66 6.20
C LEU A 26 15.93 -25.32 7.46
N ALA A 27 16.27 -25.92 8.61
CA ALA A 27 15.62 -25.62 9.88
C ALA A 27 15.84 -24.15 10.29
N ILE A 28 17.06 -23.63 10.17
CA ILE A 28 17.39 -22.23 10.48
C ILE A 28 16.66 -21.29 9.52
N LEU A 29 16.68 -21.58 8.21
CA LEU A 29 15.97 -20.77 7.22
C LEU A 29 14.46 -20.76 7.45
N GLY A 30 13.86 -21.88 7.87
CA GLY A 30 12.45 -21.96 8.24
C GLY A 30 12.09 -21.05 9.41
N ILE A 31 12.92 -21.03 10.45
CA ILE A 31 12.72 -20.14 11.62
C ILE A 31 12.86 -18.65 11.19
N LEU A 32 13.88 -18.31 10.43
CA LEU A 32 14.09 -16.94 9.96
C LEU A 32 12.93 -16.47 9.07
N ALA A 33 12.41 -17.33 8.19
CA ALA A 33 11.30 -16.99 7.32
C ALA A 33 10.01 -16.63 8.09
N THR A 34 9.74 -17.29 9.22
CA THR A 34 8.55 -16.97 10.06
C THR A 34 8.68 -15.61 10.75
N ILE A 35 9.86 -15.24 11.21
CA ILE A 35 10.12 -13.95 11.89
C ILE A 35 9.99 -12.78 10.89
N ILE A 36 10.55 -12.93 9.69
CA ILE A 36 10.54 -11.88 8.68
C ILE A 36 9.14 -11.70 8.07
N GLY A 37 8.42 -12.81 7.83
CA GLY A 37 7.10 -12.78 7.17
C GLY A 37 6.06 -11.95 7.92
N GLY A 38 5.98 -12.06 9.25
CA GLY A 38 5.02 -11.32 10.06
C GLY A 38 5.26 -9.81 10.06
N SER A 39 6.52 -9.39 10.19
CA SER A 39 6.89 -7.96 10.19
C SER A 39 6.66 -7.27 8.84
N MET A 40 6.80 -8.01 7.75
CA MET A 40 6.67 -7.45 6.40
C MET A 40 5.23 -7.14 6.02
N LEU A 41 4.26 -7.95 6.49
CA LEU A 41 2.84 -7.72 6.24
C LEU A 41 2.35 -6.43 6.90
N GLY A 42 2.73 -6.17 8.16
CA GLY A 42 2.38 -4.92 8.84
C GLY A 42 2.99 -3.67 8.19
N ALA A 43 4.23 -3.77 7.69
CA ALA A 43 4.87 -2.67 6.97
C ALA A 43 4.17 -2.34 5.64
N LEU A 44 3.69 -3.36 4.92
CA LEU A 44 2.91 -3.17 3.69
C LEU A 44 1.56 -2.51 3.98
N ASP A 45 0.86 -2.93 5.03
CA ASP A 45 -0.42 -2.33 5.41
C ASP A 45 -0.25 -0.87 5.87
N SER A 46 0.82 -0.53 6.60
CA SER A 46 1.16 0.86 6.93
C SER A 46 1.41 1.69 5.67
N ALA A 47 2.18 1.16 4.71
CA ALA A 47 2.43 1.83 3.44
C ALA A 47 1.13 2.03 2.64
N ASN A 48 0.19 1.09 2.69
CA ASN A 48 -1.13 1.20 2.07
C ASN A 48 -1.98 2.30 2.72
N GLN A 49 -1.93 2.45 4.06
CA GLN A 49 -2.60 3.56 4.73
C GLN A 49 -2.07 4.92 4.24
N ASP A 50 -0.75 5.09 4.18
CA ASP A 50 -0.14 6.34 3.71
C ASP A 50 -0.46 6.60 2.23
N ALA A 51 -0.40 5.57 1.39
CA ALA A 51 -0.79 5.68 -0.02
C ALA A 51 -2.27 6.05 -0.17
N THR A 52 -3.15 5.53 0.69
CA THR A 52 -4.58 5.87 0.72
C THR A 52 -4.80 7.33 1.12
N ARG A 53 -4.09 7.86 2.12
CA ARG A 53 -4.14 9.29 2.48
C ARG A 53 -3.76 10.17 1.29
N ILE A 54 -2.69 9.80 0.58
CA ILE A 54 -2.26 10.51 -0.63
C ILE A 54 -3.32 10.41 -1.73
N ALA A 55 -3.94 9.27 -1.93
CA ALA A 55 -4.99 9.07 -2.91
C ALA A 55 -6.22 9.94 -2.62
N ILE A 56 -6.68 10.00 -1.36
CA ILE A 56 -7.76 10.91 -0.92
C ILE A 56 -7.39 12.37 -1.21
N GLY A 57 -6.15 12.79 -0.91
CA GLY A 57 -5.68 14.14 -1.22
C GLY A 57 -5.76 14.47 -2.71
N ARG A 58 -5.46 13.51 -3.59
CA ARG A 58 -5.59 13.68 -5.05
C ARG A 58 -7.05 13.78 -5.49
N VAL A 59 -7.93 12.97 -4.89
CA VAL A 59 -9.39 13.06 -5.14
C VAL A 59 -9.91 14.42 -4.70
N ASN A 60 -9.50 14.93 -3.54
CA ASN A 60 -9.86 16.28 -3.07
C ASN A 60 -9.42 17.35 -4.09
N GLY A 61 -8.18 17.28 -4.58
CA GLY A 61 -7.69 18.20 -5.61
C GLY A 61 -8.52 18.16 -6.90
N ALA A 62 -8.97 16.98 -7.33
CA ALA A 62 -9.85 16.83 -8.50
C ALA A 62 -11.24 17.41 -8.24
N LEU A 63 -11.80 17.23 -7.02
CA LEU A 63 -13.07 17.82 -6.61
C LEU A 63 -13.00 19.36 -6.54
N ASP A 64 -11.89 19.91 -6.05
CA ASP A 64 -11.68 21.38 -6.04
C ASP A 64 -11.57 21.94 -7.46
N MET A 65 -10.87 21.24 -8.35
CA MET A 65 -10.83 21.60 -9.78
C MET A 65 -12.22 21.51 -10.43
N TYR A 66 -13.01 20.51 -10.04
CA TYR A 66 -14.40 20.41 -10.50
C TYR A 66 -15.22 21.61 -10.02
N ALA A 67 -15.17 21.94 -8.74
CA ALA A 67 -15.89 23.08 -8.17
C ALA A 67 -15.48 24.40 -8.83
N ALA A 68 -14.19 24.61 -9.10
CA ALA A 68 -13.69 25.80 -9.81
C ALA A 68 -14.34 25.96 -11.20
N LYS A 69 -14.57 24.86 -11.93
CA LYS A 69 -15.25 24.85 -13.23
C LYS A 69 -16.78 24.99 -13.13
N HIS A 70 -17.36 24.68 -11.97
CA HIS A 70 -18.82 24.64 -11.74
C HIS A 70 -19.30 25.69 -10.74
N LYS A 71 -18.70 26.88 -10.77
CA LYS A 71 -19.11 28.05 -9.94
C LYS A 71 -19.08 27.74 -8.42
N GLY A 72 -18.10 26.99 -7.95
CA GLY A 72 -17.93 26.61 -6.55
C GLY A 72 -18.82 25.46 -6.07
N LYS A 73 -19.51 24.76 -6.96
CA LYS A 73 -20.37 23.63 -6.60
C LYS A 73 -19.64 22.30 -6.76
N TYR A 74 -19.67 21.50 -5.70
CA TYR A 74 -19.18 20.12 -5.72
C TYR A 74 -20.25 19.15 -6.23
N PRO A 75 -19.89 17.96 -6.72
CA PRO A 75 -20.87 16.93 -7.10
C PRO A 75 -21.79 16.62 -5.92
N SER A 76 -23.03 16.21 -6.18
CA SER A 76 -23.90 15.66 -5.14
C SER A 76 -23.47 14.24 -4.75
N THR A 77 -23.91 13.74 -3.59
CA THR A 77 -23.65 12.34 -3.19
C THR A 77 -24.16 11.35 -4.26
N SER A 78 -25.31 11.63 -4.90
CA SER A 78 -25.86 10.79 -5.97
C SER A 78 -25.06 10.84 -7.28
N ASP A 79 -24.38 11.94 -7.55
CA ASP A 79 -23.46 12.07 -8.69
C ASP A 79 -22.15 11.31 -8.46
N GLY A 80 -21.72 11.22 -7.20
CA GLY A 80 -20.52 10.55 -6.76
C GLY A 80 -19.25 11.15 -7.36
N LEU A 81 -18.16 10.39 -7.22
CA LEU A 81 -16.83 10.76 -7.76
C LEU A 81 -16.75 10.69 -9.29
N ASP A 82 -17.71 10.00 -9.94
CA ASP A 82 -17.74 9.86 -11.40
C ASP A 82 -17.79 11.19 -12.15
N LYS A 83 -18.44 12.20 -11.59
CA LYS A 83 -18.51 13.54 -12.19
C LYS A 83 -17.15 14.23 -12.25
N ALA A 84 -16.27 13.92 -11.32
CA ALA A 84 -14.91 14.49 -11.26
C ALA A 84 -13.85 13.58 -11.88
N LYS A 85 -14.20 12.36 -12.33
CA LYS A 85 -13.22 11.36 -12.81
C LYS A 85 -12.30 11.84 -13.93
N ALA A 86 -12.80 12.68 -14.84
CA ALA A 86 -12.00 13.24 -15.91
C ALA A 86 -10.87 14.17 -15.42
N LEU A 87 -10.94 14.62 -14.17
CA LEU A 87 -9.95 15.46 -13.49
C LEU A 87 -9.01 14.64 -12.60
N MET A 88 -9.28 13.35 -12.45
CA MET A 88 -8.44 12.42 -11.71
C MET A 88 -7.36 11.80 -12.60
N PRO A 89 -6.24 11.32 -12.03
CA PRO A 89 -5.20 10.62 -12.77
C PRO A 89 -5.77 9.44 -13.56
N GLY A 90 -5.42 9.36 -14.86
CA GLY A 90 -5.89 8.30 -15.74
C GLY A 90 -7.38 8.38 -16.15
N GLY A 91 -8.11 9.45 -15.77
CA GLY A 91 -9.52 9.64 -16.13
C GLY A 91 -10.48 8.60 -15.51
N LYS A 92 -10.10 8.00 -14.40
CA LYS A 92 -10.88 6.98 -13.67
C LYS A 92 -11.04 7.42 -12.21
N VAL A 93 -12.12 6.98 -11.58
CA VAL A 93 -12.28 7.11 -10.12
C VAL A 93 -11.14 6.36 -9.44
N MET A 94 -10.48 7.03 -8.51
CA MET A 94 -9.38 6.44 -7.75
C MET A 94 -9.93 5.52 -6.67
N GLN A 95 -9.26 4.39 -6.51
CA GLN A 95 -9.47 3.46 -5.40
C GLN A 95 -8.43 3.73 -4.31
N ASP A 96 -8.67 3.16 -3.14
CA ASP A 96 -7.66 3.13 -2.07
C ASP A 96 -6.51 2.17 -2.40
N ALA A 97 -5.50 2.10 -1.54
CA ALA A 97 -4.32 1.27 -1.81
C ALA A 97 -4.57 -0.23 -1.62
N TRP A 98 -5.69 -0.64 -1.06
CA TRP A 98 -6.14 -2.04 -1.01
C TRP A 98 -7.02 -2.41 -2.20
N GLY A 99 -7.39 -1.45 -3.08
CA GLY A 99 -8.22 -1.66 -4.26
C GLY A 99 -9.73 -1.52 -4.00
N ASN A 100 -10.12 -0.95 -2.85
CA ASN A 100 -11.51 -0.70 -2.53
C ASN A 100 -11.97 0.66 -3.07
N ASP A 101 -13.24 0.79 -3.41
CA ASP A 101 -13.83 2.04 -3.84
C ASP A 101 -13.96 3.00 -2.65
N MET A 102 -13.66 4.28 -2.89
CA MET A 102 -13.83 5.33 -1.89
C MET A 102 -15.28 5.78 -1.80
N VAL A 103 -15.76 6.02 -0.59
CA VAL A 103 -17.09 6.59 -0.31
C VAL A 103 -17.01 8.11 -0.43
N TYR A 104 -17.98 8.71 -1.11
CA TYR A 104 -18.11 10.15 -1.25
C TYR A 104 -19.47 10.63 -0.72
N VAL A 105 -19.46 11.65 0.13
CA VAL A 105 -20.68 12.22 0.73
C VAL A 105 -20.61 13.74 0.67
N ASN A 106 -21.69 14.37 0.19
CA ASN A 106 -21.85 15.82 0.13
C ASN A 106 -23.28 16.19 0.54
N PRO A 107 -23.50 16.89 1.66
CA PRO A 107 -22.51 17.48 2.57
C PRO A 107 -21.75 16.44 3.42
N ALA A 108 -20.58 16.79 3.93
CA ALA A 108 -19.82 15.94 4.86
C ALA A 108 -20.65 15.64 6.12
N GLN A 109 -20.52 14.41 6.64
CA GLN A 109 -21.24 13.99 7.85
C GLN A 109 -20.32 13.95 9.09
N GLY A 110 -19.03 13.75 8.91
CA GLY A 110 -18.07 13.59 10.00
C GLY A 110 -17.34 14.86 10.43
N CYS A 111 -17.44 15.97 9.68
CA CYS A 111 -16.73 17.21 9.95
C CYS A 111 -17.41 18.42 9.32
N SER A 112 -16.88 19.62 9.59
CA SER A 112 -17.38 20.90 9.03
C SER A 112 -16.95 21.15 7.56
N ALA A 113 -16.45 20.15 6.85
CA ALA A 113 -16.07 20.29 5.44
C ALA A 113 -17.31 20.29 4.53
N LYS A 114 -17.15 20.74 3.29
CA LYS A 114 -18.25 20.79 2.31
C LYS A 114 -18.65 19.38 1.83
N TYR A 115 -17.68 18.48 1.78
CA TYR A 115 -17.84 17.09 1.39
C TYR A 115 -16.86 16.22 2.17
N GLU A 116 -17.08 14.93 2.13
CA GLU A 116 -16.20 13.94 2.71
C GLU A 116 -15.86 12.86 1.67
N VAL A 117 -14.59 12.49 1.58
CA VAL A 117 -14.08 11.32 0.86
C VAL A 117 -13.49 10.37 1.89
N LYS A 118 -13.93 9.14 1.90
CA LYS A 118 -13.53 8.15 2.91
C LYS A 118 -13.14 6.82 2.26
N SER A 119 -12.04 6.23 2.70
CA SER A 119 -11.73 4.81 2.52
C SER A 119 -12.18 4.06 3.76
N LEU A 120 -12.75 2.88 3.57
CA LEU A 120 -13.21 1.98 4.64
C LEU A 120 -12.10 1.02 5.10
N GLY A 121 -10.83 1.40 4.90
CA GLY A 121 -9.71 0.58 5.32
C GLY A 121 -9.53 -0.72 4.54
N LYS A 122 -8.73 -1.61 5.09
CA LYS A 122 -8.35 -2.87 4.44
C LYS A 122 -9.52 -3.84 4.25
N ASP A 123 -10.45 -3.89 5.21
CA ASP A 123 -11.59 -4.82 5.19
C ASP A 123 -12.82 -4.28 4.45
N ALA A 124 -12.77 -3.03 3.95
CA ALA A 124 -13.86 -2.35 3.23
C ALA A 124 -15.17 -2.25 4.04
N LYS A 125 -15.10 -2.11 5.37
CA LYS A 125 -16.25 -1.95 6.26
C LYS A 125 -16.10 -0.70 7.12
N GLU A 126 -17.23 -0.09 7.51
CA GLU A 126 -17.19 1.07 8.40
C GLU A 126 -16.62 0.76 9.78
N GLY A 127 -15.72 1.65 10.24
CA GLY A 127 -15.06 1.52 11.52
C GLY A 127 -13.79 0.66 11.44
N GLY A 128 -13.54 -0.15 12.47
CA GLY A 128 -12.37 -1.02 12.52
C GLY A 128 -11.23 -0.45 13.38
N ALA A 129 -10.11 -1.17 13.40
CA ALA A 129 -8.92 -0.81 14.15
C ALA A 129 -7.68 -1.12 13.31
N GLU A 130 -6.54 -0.52 13.65
CA GLU A 130 -5.26 -0.71 12.98
C GLU A 130 -5.36 -0.42 11.46
N PHE A 131 -5.28 -1.45 10.62
CA PHE A 131 -5.33 -1.28 9.16
C PHE A 131 -6.76 -1.32 8.57
N ASP A 132 -7.73 -1.68 9.39
CA ASP A 132 -9.15 -1.68 9.03
C ASP A 132 -9.83 -0.33 9.38
N ILE A 133 -9.09 0.61 10.00
CA ILE A 133 -9.64 1.92 10.36
C ILE A 133 -10.00 2.75 9.13
N ASP A 134 -11.13 3.45 9.20
CA ASP A 134 -11.56 4.38 8.16
C ASP A 134 -10.59 5.56 8.03
N ILE A 135 -10.23 5.91 6.81
CA ILE A 135 -9.39 7.07 6.49
C ILE A 135 -10.24 8.09 5.76
N SER A 136 -10.50 9.24 6.41
CA SER A 136 -11.36 10.28 5.87
C SER A 136 -10.58 11.53 5.47
N SER A 137 -11.12 12.25 4.47
CA SER A 137 -10.63 13.59 4.11
C SER A 137 -10.78 14.60 5.25
N CYS A 138 -11.59 14.31 6.25
CA CYS A 138 -11.82 15.15 7.42
C CYS A 138 -10.68 15.08 8.44
N ASN A 139 -9.87 13.99 8.43
CA ASN A 139 -8.78 13.76 9.38
C ASN A 139 -7.50 13.25 8.71
N LEU A 140 -7.18 13.76 7.52
CA LEU A 140 -5.97 13.36 6.78
C LEU A 140 -4.66 13.60 7.52
N SER A 141 -4.62 14.61 8.40
CA SER A 141 -3.46 14.97 9.20
C SER A 141 -3.22 14.06 10.40
N GLY A 142 -4.12 13.14 10.71
CA GLY A 142 -3.96 12.21 11.83
C GLY A 142 -4.05 12.88 13.21
N GLU A 143 -4.57 14.10 13.29
CA GLU A 143 -4.88 14.76 14.56
C GLU A 143 -6.32 14.38 14.96
N GLU A 144 -6.44 13.53 15.98
CA GLU A 144 -7.64 13.41 16.82
C GLU A 144 -7.64 14.50 17.88
#